data_d5402b7e4903573d268d47a4037d8af4
#
_entry.id   d5402b7e4903573d268d47a4037d8af4
#
_cell.length_a   1.000
_cell.length_b   1.000
_cell.length_c   1.000
_cell.angle_alpha   90.00
_cell.angle_beta   90.00
_cell.angle_gamma   90.00
#
_symmetry.space_group_name_H-M   'P 1'
#
loop_
_entity.id
_entity.type
_entity.pdbx_description
1 polymer ?
#
loop_
_entity_poly.entity_id
_entity_poly.type
_entity_poly.pdbx_seq_one_letter_code
_entity_poly.pdbx_strand_id
1 'polypeptide(L)'
;MAKFTRRAALAALGATAILGIGYAVRGVGSSVLRIRLTDGGMMGVDMADMSRYMDMFNRHQQISRTVEEIPGGVRTTTQSDAPDLVAQLHAHVSSMYSHVDRGAEVMCMSGSLPTLFRNAGGYRRQLTLTPTGVIAEETSDDPALTEAIRAHAREVSGFVRDGMPPMMQGMMGGSGGMMGPGGSGGMMGPGGMMGPH
;
A
#
# COMPACT_ATOMS: atom_id res chain seq x y z
N MET A 1 -65.72 -19.47 19.48
CA MET A 1 -66.54 -18.69 18.52
C MET A 1 -65.88 -17.33 18.33
N ALA A 2 -65.53 -16.95 17.17
CA ALA A 2 -65.53 -15.67 16.48
C ALA A 2 -64.38 -15.66 15.45
N LYS A 3 -64.83 -15.76 14.22
CA LYS A 3 -64.04 -15.57 13.01
C LYS A 3 -63.84 -14.09 12.76
N PHE A 4 -62.63 -13.62 12.46
CA PHE A 4 -62.49 -12.31 11.82
C PHE A 4 -61.64 -12.42 10.56
N THR A 5 -62.28 -11.95 9.55
CA THR A 5 -62.00 -11.97 8.12
C THR A 5 -60.88 -10.99 7.72
N ARG A 6 -60.18 -11.44 6.66
CA ARG A 6 -59.25 -10.65 5.83
C ARG A 6 -59.93 -9.41 5.26
N ARG A 7 -59.23 -8.29 5.24
CA ARG A 7 -59.48 -7.21 4.29
C ARG A 7 -58.17 -6.75 3.68
N ALA A 8 -58.07 -6.98 2.40
CA ALA A 8 -57.13 -6.39 1.51
C ALA A 8 -57.50 -4.92 1.32
N ALA A 9 -56.50 -4.04 1.32
CA ALA A 9 -56.64 -2.67 0.82
C ALA A 9 -55.62 -2.44 -0.28
N LEU A 10 -56.13 -2.41 -1.50
CA LEU A 10 -55.45 -1.82 -2.66
C LEU A 10 -55.54 -0.28 -2.52
N ALA A 11 -54.46 0.43 -2.73
CA ALA A 11 -54.46 1.86 -3.01
C ALA A 11 -53.47 2.11 -4.17
N ALA A 12 -54.00 2.37 -5.18
CA ALA A 12 -54.08 3.27 -6.30
C ALA A 12 -52.77 4.01 -6.66
N LEU A 13 -52.45 3.79 -7.93
CA LEU A 13 -51.51 4.53 -8.79
C LEU A 13 -51.85 6.02 -8.84
N GLY A 14 -50.87 6.87 -8.55
CA GLY A 14 -50.86 8.28 -8.89
C GLY A 14 -49.78 8.57 -9.93
N ALA A 15 -50.16 8.60 -11.20
CA ALA A 15 -49.31 9.08 -12.28
C ALA A 15 -49.32 10.60 -12.31
N THR A 16 -48.21 11.24 -11.97
CA THR A 16 -48.03 12.68 -12.24
C THR A 16 -47.10 12.82 -13.43
N ALA A 17 -47.69 13.17 -14.56
CA ALA A 17 -46.97 13.59 -15.75
C ALA A 17 -46.40 14.99 -15.51
N ILE A 18 -45.08 15.11 -15.49
CA ILE A 18 -44.36 16.38 -15.57
C ILE A 18 -43.94 16.57 -17.02
N LEU A 19 -44.55 17.54 -17.67
CA LEU A 19 -44.22 18.03 -18.98
C LEU A 19 -42.77 18.56 -18.99
N GLY A 20 -41.90 17.91 -19.73
CA GLY A 20 -40.54 18.32 -19.95
C GLY A 20 -40.45 19.55 -20.84
N ILE A 21 -39.84 20.59 -20.33
CA ILE A 21 -39.33 21.69 -21.14
C ILE A 21 -37.95 21.26 -21.60
N GLY A 22 -37.86 20.91 -22.88
CA GLY A 22 -36.61 20.59 -23.53
C GLY A 22 -35.72 21.81 -23.67
N TYR A 23 -34.67 21.92 -22.86
CA TYR A 23 -33.52 22.76 -23.17
C TYR A 23 -32.51 21.94 -24.00
N ALA A 24 -32.50 22.20 -25.28
CA ALA A 24 -31.42 21.73 -26.14
C ALA A 24 -30.12 22.49 -25.79
N VAL A 25 -29.32 21.98 -24.89
CA VAL A 25 -27.95 22.44 -24.73
C VAL A 25 -27.12 21.85 -25.88
N ARG A 26 -26.91 22.68 -26.89
CA ARG A 26 -25.94 22.39 -27.96
C ARG A 26 -24.57 22.13 -27.33
N GLY A 27 -23.95 21.06 -27.79
CA GLY A 27 -22.69 20.53 -27.33
C GLY A 27 -21.58 21.56 -27.18
N VAL A 28 -21.18 21.73 -25.95
CA VAL A 28 -19.79 22.06 -25.66
C VAL A 28 -19.11 20.72 -25.48
N GLY A 29 -18.21 20.40 -26.40
CA GLY A 29 -17.42 19.20 -26.33
C GLY A 29 -16.69 19.15 -25.01
N SER A 30 -17.19 18.35 -24.08
CA SER A 30 -16.44 17.95 -22.92
C SER A 30 -15.31 17.09 -23.43
N SER A 31 -14.18 17.75 -23.74
CA SER A 31 -12.89 17.07 -23.76
C SER A 31 -12.70 16.52 -22.37
N VAL A 32 -13.13 15.27 -22.16
CA VAL A 32 -12.70 14.50 -21.03
C VAL A 32 -11.19 14.42 -21.19
N LEU A 33 -10.50 15.31 -20.48
CA LEU A 33 -9.07 15.22 -20.30
C LEU A 33 -8.87 13.87 -19.61
N ARG A 34 -8.67 12.82 -20.40
CA ARG A 34 -8.12 11.56 -19.93
C ARG A 34 -6.69 11.90 -19.54
N ILE A 35 -6.53 12.35 -18.30
CA ILE A 35 -5.24 12.30 -17.64
C ILE A 35 -4.94 10.80 -17.60
N ARG A 36 -4.23 10.35 -18.60
CA ARG A 36 -3.52 9.10 -18.57
C ARG A 36 -2.42 9.36 -17.54
N LEU A 37 -2.73 9.14 -16.27
CA LEU A 37 -1.71 8.88 -15.28
C LEU A 37 -0.98 7.67 -15.82
N THR A 38 0.14 7.93 -16.47
CA THR A 38 1.12 6.90 -16.74
C THR A 38 1.55 6.42 -15.35
N ASP A 39 1.00 5.30 -14.92
CA ASP A 39 1.51 4.48 -13.82
C ASP A 39 2.94 4.04 -14.19
N GLY A 40 3.86 4.97 -14.14
CA GLY A 40 5.26 4.80 -14.46
C GLY A 40 6.13 5.02 -13.23
N GLY A 41 5.66 4.60 -12.07
CA GLY A 41 6.51 4.45 -10.89
C GLY A 41 7.50 3.34 -11.15
N MET A 42 8.79 3.65 -11.04
CA MET A 42 9.84 2.65 -11.01
C MET A 42 9.53 1.69 -9.86
N MET A 43 9.12 0.44 -10.16
CA MET A 43 8.65 -0.62 -9.25
C MET A 43 7.12 -0.75 -9.03
N GLY A 44 6.25 -0.11 -9.84
CA GLY A 44 4.79 -0.24 -9.68
C GLY A 44 4.20 0.52 -8.49
N VAL A 45 5.02 1.27 -7.75
CA VAL A 45 4.62 2.16 -6.65
C VAL A 45 4.77 3.59 -7.12
N ASP A 46 3.75 4.43 -6.91
CA ASP A 46 3.89 5.84 -7.25
C ASP A 46 4.84 6.56 -6.28
N MET A 47 5.35 7.72 -6.68
CA MET A 47 6.30 8.49 -5.87
C MET A 47 5.67 8.97 -4.55
N ALA A 48 4.37 9.18 -4.53
CA ALA A 48 3.66 9.60 -3.32
C ALA A 48 3.54 8.45 -2.32
N ASP A 49 3.28 7.23 -2.79
CA ASP A 49 3.27 6.04 -1.94
C ASP A 49 4.67 5.74 -1.40
N MET A 50 5.71 5.88 -2.24
CA MET A 50 7.10 5.70 -1.80
C MET A 50 7.47 6.70 -0.68
N SER A 51 7.09 7.97 -0.82
CA SER A 51 7.33 8.99 0.20
C SER A 51 6.65 8.65 1.53
N ARG A 52 5.40 8.14 1.48
CA ARG A 52 4.68 7.70 2.68
C ARG A 52 5.35 6.51 3.36
N TYR A 53 5.83 5.53 2.57
CA TYR A 53 6.59 4.40 3.12
C TYR A 53 7.81 4.88 3.89
N MET A 54 8.58 5.78 3.28
CA MET A 54 9.79 6.30 3.89
C MET A 54 9.50 7.05 5.19
N ASP A 55 8.44 7.86 5.23
CA ASP A 55 8.09 8.58 6.46
C ASP A 55 7.62 7.61 7.56
N MET A 56 6.78 6.62 7.24
CA MET A 56 6.35 5.60 8.20
C MET A 56 7.53 4.78 8.75
N PHE A 57 8.50 4.41 7.90
CA PHE A 57 9.71 3.72 8.35
C PHE A 57 10.57 4.59 9.26
N ASN A 58 10.77 5.85 8.91
CA ASN A 58 11.56 6.79 9.72
C ASN A 58 10.92 7.08 11.08
N ARG A 59 9.60 6.96 11.15
CA ARG A 59 8.80 7.24 12.35
C ARG A 59 8.16 5.97 12.95
N HIS A 60 8.69 4.79 12.62
CA HIS A 60 8.11 3.51 13.04
C HIS A 60 7.91 3.39 14.55
N GLN A 61 8.75 4.05 15.36
CA GLN A 61 8.63 4.09 16.82
C GLN A 61 7.37 4.83 17.33
N GLN A 62 6.71 5.62 16.47
CA GLN A 62 5.44 6.28 16.76
C GLN A 62 4.25 5.44 16.30
N ILE A 63 4.48 4.24 15.78
CA ILE A 63 3.47 3.32 15.33
C ILE A 63 3.45 2.12 16.26
N SER A 64 2.27 1.77 16.74
CA SER A 64 2.03 0.54 17.51
C SER A 64 1.27 -0.47 16.66
N ARG A 65 1.58 -1.76 16.84
CA ARG A 65 0.90 -2.82 16.11
C ARG A 65 0.68 -4.03 16.98
N THR A 66 -0.54 -4.59 16.91
CA THR A 66 -0.91 -5.88 17.49
C THR A 66 -1.38 -6.82 16.40
N VAL A 67 -1.10 -8.11 16.59
CA VAL A 67 -1.55 -9.18 15.70
C VAL A 67 -2.23 -10.23 16.56
N GLU A 68 -3.46 -10.53 16.22
CA GLU A 68 -4.27 -11.61 16.79
C GLU A 68 -4.44 -12.69 15.73
N GLU A 69 -4.05 -13.92 16.00
CA GLU A 69 -4.39 -15.05 15.15
C GLU A 69 -5.86 -15.41 15.34
N ILE A 70 -6.60 -15.43 14.23
CA ILE A 70 -8.00 -15.83 14.19
C ILE A 70 -8.16 -17.07 13.30
N PRO A 71 -9.29 -17.76 13.37
CA PRO A 71 -9.55 -18.91 12.50
C PRO A 71 -9.36 -18.53 11.02
N GLY A 72 -8.44 -19.23 10.36
CA GLY A 72 -8.13 -19.02 8.95
C GLY A 72 -7.25 -17.79 8.64
N GLY A 73 -6.73 -17.06 9.63
CA GLY A 73 -5.93 -15.88 9.33
C GLY A 73 -5.50 -15.05 10.53
N VAL A 74 -5.56 -13.73 10.36
CA VAL A 74 -5.18 -12.75 11.38
C VAL A 74 -6.15 -11.57 11.43
N ARG A 75 -6.25 -10.96 12.62
CA ARG A 75 -6.72 -9.58 12.82
C ARG A 75 -5.53 -8.76 13.28
N THR A 76 -5.28 -7.66 12.60
CA THR A 76 -4.18 -6.76 12.94
C THR A 76 -4.72 -5.37 13.24
N THR A 77 -4.19 -4.74 14.29
CA THR A 77 -4.48 -3.35 14.63
C THR A 77 -3.18 -2.57 14.57
N THR A 78 -3.14 -1.52 13.74
CA THR A 78 -1.97 -0.65 13.58
C THR A 78 -2.40 0.79 13.87
N GLN A 79 -1.72 1.47 14.80
CA GLN A 79 -2.16 2.75 15.35
C GLN A 79 -0.99 3.71 15.56
N SER A 80 -1.31 5.00 15.63
CA SER A 80 -0.41 6.07 16.04
C SER A 80 -1.19 7.16 16.76
N ASP A 81 -0.51 7.86 17.68
CA ASP A 81 -1.04 9.07 18.31
C ASP A 81 -0.79 10.32 17.46
N ALA A 82 0.01 10.22 16.40
CA ALA A 82 0.29 11.30 15.46
C ALA A 82 -0.77 11.33 14.34
N PRO A 83 -1.61 12.38 14.23
CA PRO A 83 -2.71 12.41 13.26
C PRO A 83 -2.28 12.30 11.80
N ASP A 84 -1.10 12.81 11.45
CA ASP A 84 -0.51 12.71 10.13
C ASP A 84 -0.09 11.28 9.79
N LEU A 85 0.47 10.53 10.75
CA LEU A 85 0.76 9.11 10.58
C LEU A 85 -0.53 8.27 10.47
N VAL A 86 -1.58 8.62 11.21
CA VAL A 86 -2.89 7.98 11.04
C VAL A 86 -3.40 8.16 9.61
N ALA A 87 -3.32 9.38 9.08
CA ALA A 87 -3.72 9.64 7.69
C ALA A 87 -2.87 8.85 6.68
N GLN A 88 -1.57 8.69 6.94
CA GLN A 88 -0.68 7.88 6.10
C GLN A 88 -1.01 6.39 6.18
N LEU A 89 -1.29 5.85 7.37
CA LEU A 89 -1.73 4.47 7.56
C LEU A 89 -3.03 4.19 6.78
N HIS A 90 -4.01 5.11 6.87
CA HIS A 90 -5.26 5.01 6.10
C HIS A 90 -5.00 4.97 4.59
N ALA A 91 -4.21 5.91 4.09
CA ALA A 91 -3.89 6.00 2.66
C ALA A 91 -3.10 4.77 2.19
N HIS A 92 -2.09 4.34 2.94
CA HIS A 92 -1.24 3.21 2.60
C HIS A 92 -2.04 1.91 2.49
N VAL A 93 -2.76 1.52 3.54
CA VAL A 93 -3.47 0.23 3.54
C VAL A 93 -4.60 0.21 2.51
N SER A 94 -5.31 1.35 2.33
CA SER A 94 -6.35 1.47 1.30
C SER A 94 -5.76 1.35 -0.11
N SER A 95 -4.60 1.96 -0.38
CA SER A 95 -3.88 1.86 -1.64
C SER A 95 -3.45 0.41 -1.91
N MET A 96 -2.84 -0.26 -0.91
CA MET A 96 -2.41 -1.65 -1.04
C MET A 96 -3.57 -2.60 -1.37
N TYR A 97 -4.71 -2.47 -0.69
CA TYR A 97 -5.89 -3.28 -0.99
C TYR A 97 -6.43 -3.01 -2.40
N SER A 98 -6.42 -1.75 -2.84
CA SER A 98 -6.79 -1.39 -4.21
C SER A 98 -5.85 -2.02 -5.25
N HIS A 99 -4.55 -2.11 -4.98
CA HIS A 99 -3.61 -2.80 -5.86
C HIS A 99 -3.91 -4.30 -5.92
N VAL A 100 -4.13 -4.94 -4.78
CA VAL A 100 -4.52 -6.36 -4.71
C VAL A 100 -5.80 -6.63 -5.51
N ASP A 101 -6.83 -5.79 -5.34
CA ASP A 101 -8.13 -5.95 -6.02
C ASP A 101 -8.01 -5.81 -7.55
N ARG A 102 -7.07 -5.02 -8.03
CA ARG A 102 -6.78 -4.85 -9.46
C ARG A 102 -5.80 -5.90 -10.01
N GLY A 103 -5.27 -6.77 -9.18
CA GLY A 103 -4.20 -7.70 -9.56
C GLY A 103 -2.90 -7.00 -9.97
N ALA A 104 -2.73 -5.75 -9.53
CA ALA A 104 -1.54 -4.95 -9.82
C ALA A 104 -0.48 -5.24 -8.76
N GLU A 105 0.37 -6.24 -9.04
CA GLU A 105 1.48 -6.58 -8.15
C GLU A 105 2.44 -5.39 -8.02
N VAL A 106 2.65 -4.95 -6.78
CA VAL A 106 3.64 -3.93 -6.48
C VAL A 106 4.92 -4.59 -6.01
N MET A 107 6.04 -4.24 -6.63
CA MET A 107 7.35 -4.60 -6.13
C MET A 107 7.63 -3.77 -4.88
N CYS A 108 7.30 -4.33 -3.74
CA CYS A 108 7.58 -3.71 -2.45
C CYS A 108 8.63 -4.53 -1.69
N MET A 109 9.08 -3.96 -0.59
CA MET A 109 10.13 -4.53 0.27
C MET A 109 9.68 -5.77 1.06
N SER A 110 8.46 -6.26 0.81
CA SER A 110 7.88 -7.40 1.49
C SER A 110 8.09 -8.67 0.67
N GLY A 111 8.80 -9.65 1.22
CA GLY A 111 9.00 -10.95 0.60
C GLY A 111 7.75 -11.84 0.59
N SER A 112 6.79 -11.57 1.48
CA SER A 112 5.54 -12.34 1.60
C SER A 112 4.42 -11.83 0.67
N LEU A 113 4.40 -10.54 0.32
CA LEU A 113 3.35 -9.92 -0.50
C LEU A 113 3.16 -10.55 -1.89
N PRO A 114 4.18 -10.92 -2.67
CA PRO A 114 3.98 -11.52 -3.99
C PRO A 114 3.07 -12.74 -3.98
N THR A 115 3.12 -13.56 -2.92
CA THR A 115 2.23 -14.71 -2.77
C THR A 115 0.78 -14.28 -2.58
N LEU A 116 0.53 -13.25 -1.78
CA LEU A 116 -0.82 -12.72 -1.54
C LEU A 116 -1.39 -12.03 -2.78
N PHE A 117 -0.59 -11.27 -3.52
CA PHE A 117 -1.02 -10.66 -4.78
C PHE A 117 -1.44 -11.70 -5.82
N ARG A 118 -0.62 -12.74 -6.04
CA ARG A 118 -0.94 -13.80 -6.99
C ARG A 118 -2.17 -14.62 -6.62
N ASN A 119 -2.54 -14.63 -5.36
CA ASN A 119 -3.69 -15.37 -4.84
C ASN A 119 -4.80 -14.45 -4.29
N ALA A 120 -4.94 -13.26 -4.83
CA ALA A 120 -5.85 -12.22 -4.34
C ALA A 120 -7.30 -12.68 -4.17
N GLY A 121 -7.78 -13.58 -5.04
CA GLY A 121 -9.12 -14.16 -4.95
C GLY A 121 -9.27 -15.32 -3.96
N GLY A 122 -8.16 -15.82 -3.39
CA GLY A 122 -8.14 -16.97 -2.49
C GLY A 122 -8.29 -16.62 -1.00
N TYR A 123 -8.39 -15.34 -0.66
CA TYR A 123 -8.56 -14.89 0.72
C TYR A 123 -9.48 -13.68 0.83
N ARG A 124 -10.10 -13.52 1.98
CA ARG A 124 -10.99 -12.40 2.30
C ARG A 124 -10.19 -11.31 3.01
N ARG A 125 -10.49 -10.07 2.70
CA ARG A 125 -9.89 -8.87 3.30
C ARG A 125 -10.98 -7.95 3.80
N GLN A 126 -10.87 -7.51 5.05
CA GLN A 126 -11.74 -6.50 5.63
C GLN A 126 -10.89 -5.43 6.27
N LEU A 127 -11.09 -4.18 5.84
CA LEU A 127 -10.40 -3.01 6.35
C LEU A 127 -11.38 -2.12 7.11
N THR A 128 -11.01 -1.75 8.33
CA THR A 128 -11.71 -0.76 9.14
C THR A 128 -10.76 0.39 9.45
N LEU A 129 -11.10 1.59 9.00
CA LEU A 129 -10.39 2.81 9.39
C LEU A 129 -10.90 3.26 10.75
N THR A 130 -9.97 3.53 11.67
CA THR A 130 -10.28 4.00 13.02
C THR A 130 -9.74 5.40 13.26
N PRO A 131 -10.19 6.14 14.28
CA PRO A 131 -9.63 7.46 14.57
C PRO A 131 -8.14 7.48 14.85
N THR A 132 -7.54 6.33 15.24
CA THR A 132 -6.13 6.22 15.60
C THR A 132 -5.32 5.34 14.62
N GLY A 133 -5.94 4.79 13.57
CA GLY A 133 -5.23 3.93 12.64
C GLY A 133 -6.13 2.98 11.86
N VAL A 134 -5.74 1.73 11.71
CA VAL A 134 -6.44 0.72 10.91
C VAL A 134 -6.57 -0.61 11.66
N ILE A 135 -7.68 -1.30 11.40
CA ILE A 135 -7.86 -2.72 11.71
C ILE A 135 -8.02 -3.45 10.38
N ALA A 136 -7.20 -4.47 10.16
CA ALA A 136 -7.31 -5.33 8.99
C ALA A 136 -7.52 -6.78 9.43
N GLU A 137 -8.55 -7.43 8.87
CA GLU A 137 -8.81 -8.86 9.01
C GLU A 137 -8.57 -9.53 7.66
N GLU A 138 -7.72 -10.54 7.66
CA GLU A 138 -7.38 -11.30 6.46
C GLU A 138 -7.50 -12.79 6.77
N THR A 139 -8.33 -13.48 5.98
CA THR A 139 -8.65 -14.89 6.24
C THR A 139 -8.76 -15.69 4.95
N SER A 140 -8.36 -16.97 5.00
CA SER A 140 -8.54 -17.94 3.94
C SER A 140 -8.99 -19.29 4.50
N ASP A 141 -9.70 -20.04 3.67
CA ASP A 141 -10.02 -21.43 3.94
C ASP A 141 -8.90 -22.38 3.44
N ASP A 142 -7.93 -21.84 2.67
CA ASP A 142 -6.73 -22.55 2.23
C ASP A 142 -5.63 -22.43 3.30
N PRO A 143 -5.14 -23.56 3.86
CA PRO A 143 -4.08 -23.53 4.88
C PRO A 143 -2.79 -22.87 4.41
N ALA A 144 -2.42 -23.01 3.13
CA ALA A 144 -1.21 -22.40 2.58
C ALA A 144 -1.34 -20.88 2.50
N LEU A 145 -2.51 -20.38 2.13
CA LEU A 145 -2.78 -18.94 2.14
C LEU A 145 -2.92 -18.39 3.55
N THR A 146 -3.52 -19.15 4.48
CA THR A 146 -3.54 -18.79 5.90
C THR A 146 -2.12 -18.57 6.43
N GLU A 147 -1.19 -19.47 6.12
CA GLU A 147 0.21 -19.31 6.53
C GLU A 147 0.90 -18.13 5.84
N ALA A 148 0.62 -17.88 4.55
CA ALA A 148 1.12 -16.69 3.85
C ALA A 148 0.62 -15.38 4.47
N ILE A 149 -0.65 -15.31 4.86
CA ILE A 149 -1.24 -14.17 5.58
C ILE A 149 -0.51 -13.96 6.92
N ARG A 150 -0.30 -15.03 7.70
CA ARG A 150 0.42 -14.96 8.97
C ARG A 150 1.88 -14.55 8.79
N ALA A 151 2.54 -15.06 7.76
CA ALA A 151 3.90 -14.66 7.42
C ALA A 151 4.00 -13.18 7.09
N HIS A 152 3.05 -12.66 6.30
CA HIS A 152 2.96 -11.24 6.01
C HIS A 152 2.73 -10.40 7.26
N ALA A 153 1.83 -10.81 8.14
CA ALA A 153 1.57 -10.12 9.41
C ALA A 153 2.81 -10.05 10.30
N ARG A 154 3.61 -11.12 10.37
CA ARG A 154 4.89 -11.15 11.09
C ARG A 154 5.93 -10.23 10.46
N GLU A 155 6.04 -10.22 9.15
CA GLU A 155 6.96 -9.35 8.41
C GLU A 155 6.65 -7.87 8.65
N VAL A 156 5.38 -7.46 8.53
CA VAL A 156 4.96 -6.08 8.81
C VAL A 156 5.20 -5.71 10.28
N SER A 157 5.01 -6.64 11.22
CA SER A 157 5.34 -6.39 12.62
C SER A 157 6.85 -6.18 12.84
N GLY A 158 7.68 -6.84 12.04
CA GLY A 158 9.12 -6.58 11.98
C GLY A 158 9.42 -5.15 11.52
N PHE A 159 8.76 -4.66 10.49
CA PHE A 159 8.93 -3.28 10.01
C PHE A 159 8.52 -2.24 11.05
N VAL A 160 7.43 -2.47 11.77
CA VAL A 160 7.01 -1.57 12.84
C VAL A 160 7.99 -1.58 14.01
N ARG A 161 8.54 -2.73 14.39
CA ARG A 161 9.50 -2.86 15.49
C ARG A 161 10.87 -2.29 15.14
N ASP A 162 11.40 -2.63 13.97
CA ASP A 162 12.81 -2.46 13.61
C ASP A 162 13.04 -1.31 12.61
N GLY A 163 11.96 -0.80 12.01
CA GLY A 163 12.03 0.17 10.91
C GLY A 163 12.47 -0.47 9.59
N MET A 164 13.16 0.31 8.78
CA MET A 164 13.61 -0.13 7.46
C MET A 164 14.68 -1.23 7.57
N PRO A 165 14.56 -2.33 6.81
CA PRO A 165 15.56 -3.38 6.79
C PRO A 165 16.95 -2.85 6.43
N PRO A 166 18.03 -3.31 7.09
CA PRO A 166 19.40 -2.82 6.87
C PRO A 166 19.88 -2.89 5.42
N MET A 167 19.46 -3.91 4.67
CA MET A 167 19.80 -4.07 3.25
C MET A 167 19.26 -2.90 2.41
N MET A 168 18.13 -2.32 2.80
CA MET A 168 17.53 -1.20 2.09
C MET A 168 18.10 0.15 2.53
N GLN A 169 18.50 0.27 3.79
CA GLN A 169 19.23 1.44 4.27
C GLN A 169 20.54 1.62 3.47
N GLY A 170 21.25 0.52 3.15
CA GLY A 170 22.45 0.53 2.35
C GLY A 170 22.23 0.98 0.89
N MET A 171 21.11 0.59 0.29
CA MET A 171 20.75 1.01 -1.08
C MET A 171 20.40 2.50 -1.19
N MET A 172 19.77 3.07 -0.16
CA MET A 172 19.39 4.49 -0.15
C MET A 172 20.47 5.42 0.41
N GLY A 173 21.34 4.93 1.30
CA GLY A 173 22.46 5.68 1.86
C GLY A 173 23.71 5.73 0.96
N GLY A 174 23.80 4.88 -0.06
CA GLY A 174 24.98 4.75 -0.91
C GLY A 174 25.16 5.80 -2.02
N SER A 175 24.26 6.76 -2.15
CA SER A 175 24.33 7.79 -3.21
C SER A 175 25.20 9.01 -2.87
N GLY A 176 25.91 9.04 -1.74
CA GLY A 176 26.71 10.16 -1.28
C GLY A 176 28.22 9.94 -1.14
N GLY A 177 28.77 8.84 -1.62
CA GLY A 177 30.14 8.46 -1.31
C GLY A 177 31.05 8.10 -2.48
N MET A 178 30.96 8.80 -3.63
CA MET A 178 31.98 8.68 -4.69
C MET A 178 32.47 10.07 -5.13
N MET A 179 33.11 10.77 -4.21
CA MET A 179 34.10 11.80 -4.51
C MET A 179 35.25 11.68 -3.50
N GLY A 180 36.07 10.66 -3.72
CA GLY A 180 37.41 10.64 -3.16
C GLY A 180 38.25 11.70 -3.87
N PRO A 181 38.91 12.63 -3.14
CA PRO A 181 39.84 13.58 -3.77
C PRO A 181 41.03 12.82 -4.30
N GLY A 182 41.37 13.09 -5.54
CA GLY A 182 42.50 12.51 -6.24
C GLY A 182 43.79 12.58 -5.46
N GLY A 183 44.44 11.45 -5.29
CA GLY A 183 45.86 11.36 -4.97
C GLY A 183 46.66 11.74 -6.19
N SER A 184 47.10 12.98 -6.17
CA SER A 184 48.06 13.53 -7.12
C SER A 184 49.42 12.83 -6.99
N GLY A 185 49.93 12.39 -8.12
CA GLY A 185 51.27 12.58 -8.62
C GLY A 185 52.44 12.20 -7.73
N GLY A 186 53.04 11.10 -8.01
CA GLY A 186 54.45 10.85 -7.79
C GLY A 186 55.09 10.44 -9.10
N MET A 187 55.41 11.41 -9.91
CA MET A 187 56.35 11.29 -11.02
C MET A 187 57.78 11.30 -10.48
N MET A 188 58.63 10.57 -11.21
CA MET A 188 60.06 10.72 -11.40
C MET A 188 61.03 9.99 -10.47
N GLY A 189 61.79 9.18 -11.15
CA GLY A 189 63.21 9.15 -11.09
C GLY A 189 63.81 8.06 -11.95
N PRO A 190 64.39 8.36 -13.13
CA PRO A 190 65.27 7.44 -13.79
C PRO A 190 66.70 7.81 -13.38
N GLY A 191 67.54 6.82 -13.16
CA GLY A 191 68.97 7.11 -13.23
C GLY A 191 69.85 6.37 -12.24
N GLY A 192 70.84 5.71 -12.80
CA GLY A 192 72.07 5.25 -12.15
C GLY A 192 72.28 3.77 -12.26
N MET A 193 72.70 3.32 -13.31
CA MET A 193 73.98 3.03 -13.94
C MET A 193 75.12 2.63 -12.99
N MET A 194 75.75 1.51 -13.41
CA MET A 194 77.14 1.05 -13.18
C MET A 194 77.41 0.49 -11.79
N GLY A 195 78.09 -0.65 -11.69
CA GLY A 195 79.02 -1.37 -12.45
C GLY A 195 79.87 -2.23 -11.51
N PRO A 196 80.77 -3.02 -12.03
CA PRO A 196 81.10 -4.35 -11.48
C PRO A 196 82.30 -4.33 -10.54
N HIS A 197 82.28 -5.34 -9.70
CA HIS A 197 83.48 -6.08 -9.37
C HIS A 197 83.05 -7.35 -8.60
#